data_ba68f0daae9993555b5fbe9d12ae536b
#
_entry.id   ba68f0daae9993555b5fbe9d12ae536b
#
_cell.length_a   1.000
_cell.length_b   1.000
_cell.length_c   1.000
_cell.angle_alpha   90.00
_cell.angle_beta   90.00
_cell.angle_gamma   90.00
#
_symmetry.space_group_name_H-M   'P 1'
#
loop_
_entity.id
_entity.type
_entity.pdbx_description
1 polymer ?
#
loop_
_entity_poly.entity_id
_entity_poly.type
_entity_poly.pdbx_seq_one_letter_code
_entity_poly.pdbx_strand_id
1 'polypeptide(L)'
;LTVRSIKRQVDGALGAHGAWLLEPYEDMQDSTGLVLETIEDIEGTAEVAVKHGFQVNTHAIGDRANREILDLYERVWEEQAVDGEPLRWRIEHAQHIDPLDVPRFGELGVIAAMQGVHATSDGPWIPRRLGEARTEATSYPWRDLIETGAIIGNGTDVPVEPIDAIASYYSSVSRMMNNGEKFYPEQSMTREEALASYTVNNAYAAFEEEVKGTLTPGKYADFVVLSQNLLTVEEAEIPNTDVEMTFVAGELKYSRDDSVAAGDLKRLASVADHDH
;
A
#
# COMPACT_ATOMS: atom_id res chain seq x y z
N LEU A 1 -15.40 -16.89 5.33
CA LEU A 1 -13.94 -16.69 5.38
C LEU A 1 -13.35 -17.08 4.02
N THR A 2 -12.62 -16.18 3.40
CA THR A 2 -11.85 -16.43 2.18
C THR A 2 -10.36 -16.38 2.51
N VAL A 3 -9.60 -17.38 2.10
CA VAL A 3 -8.14 -17.40 2.20
C VAL A 3 -7.61 -17.46 0.77
N ARG A 4 -6.96 -16.40 0.30
CA ARG A 4 -6.61 -16.24 -1.11
C ARG A 4 -5.14 -15.95 -1.38
N SER A 5 -4.38 -15.64 -0.33
CA SER A 5 -2.97 -15.26 -0.46
C SER A 5 -2.08 -15.99 0.53
N ILE A 6 -0.81 -16.11 0.16
CA ILE A 6 0.26 -16.66 0.97
C ILE A 6 1.27 -15.53 1.21
N LYS A 7 1.59 -15.23 2.47
CA LYS A 7 2.60 -14.24 2.84
C LYS A 7 3.96 -14.90 2.99
N ARG A 8 4.99 -14.29 2.37
CA ARG A 8 6.42 -14.63 2.53
C ARG A 8 7.22 -13.37 2.90
N GLN A 9 8.46 -13.55 3.33
CA GLN A 9 9.29 -12.44 3.81
C GLN A 9 10.76 -12.67 3.43
N VAL A 10 11.27 -11.93 2.44
CA VAL A 10 12.64 -12.12 1.96
C VAL A 10 13.68 -11.39 2.81
N ASP A 11 13.36 -10.19 3.32
CA ASP A 11 14.29 -9.35 4.08
C ASP A 11 13.64 -8.70 5.31
N GLY A 12 14.37 -7.82 5.98
CA GLY A 12 13.91 -7.10 7.16
C GLY A 12 13.88 -5.58 6.97
N ALA A 13 13.63 -4.85 8.07
CA ALA A 13 13.48 -3.40 8.06
C ALA A 13 14.83 -2.67 7.85
N LEU A 14 14.79 -1.56 7.08
CA LEU A 14 15.97 -0.72 6.81
C LEU A 14 16.58 -0.16 8.09
N GLY A 15 15.76 0.33 9.02
CA GLY A 15 16.21 0.94 10.27
C GLY A 15 17.07 0.02 11.13
N ALA A 16 16.82 -1.28 11.09
CA ALA A 16 17.57 -2.32 11.80
C ALA A 16 18.70 -2.96 10.96
N HIS A 17 19.07 -2.37 9.82
CA HIS A 17 20.03 -2.93 8.84
C HIS A 17 19.61 -4.32 8.33
N GLY A 18 18.29 -4.58 8.28
CA GLY A 18 17.73 -5.84 7.81
C GLY A 18 17.34 -5.84 6.35
N ALA A 19 17.11 -4.68 5.75
CA ALA A 19 16.74 -4.57 4.33
C ALA A 19 17.91 -5.04 3.45
N TRP A 20 17.60 -5.93 2.50
CA TRP A 20 18.60 -6.50 1.61
C TRP A 20 18.89 -5.58 0.43
N LEU A 21 20.08 -5.01 0.41
CA LEU A 21 20.51 -3.95 -0.49
C LEU A 21 21.46 -4.43 -1.59
N LEU A 22 21.45 -3.75 -2.73
CA LEU A 22 22.39 -3.95 -3.83
C LEU A 22 23.81 -3.51 -3.44
N GLU A 23 23.90 -2.39 -2.72
CA GLU A 23 25.15 -1.81 -2.22
C GLU A 23 25.14 -1.80 -0.68
N PRO A 24 26.30 -1.83 -0.01
CA PRO A 24 26.36 -1.76 1.45
C PRO A 24 25.62 -0.55 2.04
N TYR A 25 25.19 -0.68 3.29
CA TYR A 25 24.67 0.45 4.07
C TYR A 25 25.73 1.56 4.17
N GLU A 26 25.28 2.81 4.11
CA GLU A 26 26.20 3.97 4.24
C GLU A 26 26.90 3.98 5.60
N ASP A 27 26.19 3.66 6.65
CA ASP A 27 26.69 3.61 8.03
C ASP A 27 27.15 2.21 8.49
N MET A 28 27.17 1.20 7.59
CA MET A 28 27.63 -0.16 7.86
C MET A 28 28.19 -0.79 6.57
N GLN A 29 29.38 -0.39 6.18
CA GLN A 29 30.02 -0.71 4.89
C GLN A 29 30.35 -2.20 4.67
N ASP A 30 30.25 -3.03 5.69
CA ASP A 30 30.47 -4.48 5.65
C ASP A 30 29.17 -5.29 5.57
N SER A 31 28.03 -4.63 5.46
CA SER A 31 26.70 -5.26 5.41
C SER A 31 25.86 -4.76 4.25
N THR A 32 25.20 -5.67 3.57
CA THR A 32 24.12 -5.41 2.59
C THR A 32 22.75 -5.84 3.12
N GLY A 33 22.62 -6.09 4.42
CA GLY A 33 21.35 -6.52 5.05
C GLY A 33 21.25 -8.03 5.27
N LEU A 34 20.02 -8.51 5.40
CA LEU A 34 19.71 -9.89 5.77
C LEU A 34 18.78 -10.52 4.72
N VAL A 35 19.00 -11.80 4.45
CA VAL A 35 18.05 -12.66 3.77
C VAL A 35 17.38 -13.51 4.85
N LEU A 36 16.08 -13.31 5.07
CA LEU A 36 15.32 -14.02 6.12
C LEU A 36 14.77 -15.35 5.61
N GLU A 37 14.23 -15.34 4.41
CA GLU A 37 13.81 -16.56 3.70
C GLU A 37 14.57 -16.63 2.37
N THR A 38 15.03 -17.82 2.01
CA THR A 38 15.79 -17.98 0.76
C THR A 38 14.89 -17.80 -0.47
N ILE A 39 15.47 -17.38 -1.57
CA ILE A 39 14.74 -17.25 -2.84
C ILE A 39 14.15 -18.60 -3.25
N GLU A 40 14.87 -19.70 -3.05
CA GLU A 40 14.43 -21.07 -3.38
C GLU A 40 13.19 -21.49 -2.55
N ASP A 41 13.12 -21.12 -1.26
CA ASP A 41 11.96 -21.41 -0.41
C ASP A 41 10.73 -20.61 -0.85
N ILE A 42 10.91 -19.35 -1.25
CA ILE A 42 9.84 -18.50 -1.78
C ILE A 42 9.37 -19.02 -3.15
N GLU A 43 10.30 -19.43 -4.02
CA GLU A 43 10.04 -20.00 -5.34
C GLU A 43 9.18 -21.26 -5.24
N GLY A 44 9.54 -22.21 -4.35
CA GLY A 44 8.71 -23.39 -4.09
C GLY A 44 7.29 -23.05 -3.64
N THR A 45 7.12 -21.95 -2.87
CA THR A 45 5.78 -21.44 -2.51
C THR A 45 5.05 -20.86 -3.72
N ALA A 46 5.76 -20.07 -4.54
CA ALA A 46 5.22 -19.43 -5.74
C ALA A 46 4.73 -20.45 -6.77
N GLU A 47 5.49 -21.53 -7.00
CA GLU A 47 5.07 -22.64 -7.88
C GLU A 47 3.78 -23.31 -7.41
N VAL A 48 3.65 -23.56 -6.10
CA VAL A 48 2.43 -24.12 -5.52
C VAL A 48 1.27 -23.13 -5.64
N ALA A 49 1.52 -21.83 -5.42
CA ALA A 49 0.53 -20.78 -5.52
C ALA A 49 -0.06 -20.69 -6.94
N VAL A 50 0.76 -20.73 -7.98
CA VAL A 50 0.30 -20.76 -9.39
C VAL A 50 -0.63 -21.94 -9.63
N LYS A 51 -0.24 -23.14 -9.20
CA LYS A 51 -1.03 -24.38 -9.42
C LYS A 51 -2.41 -24.34 -8.78
N HIS A 52 -2.57 -23.59 -7.69
CA HIS A 52 -3.79 -23.53 -6.90
C HIS A 52 -4.52 -22.19 -6.96
N GLY A 53 -4.06 -21.25 -7.78
CA GLY A 53 -4.68 -19.94 -7.95
C GLY A 53 -4.58 -19.04 -6.72
N PHE A 54 -3.50 -19.17 -5.92
CA PHE A 54 -3.23 -18.29 -4.80
C PHE A 54 -2.38 -17.09 -5.22
N GLN A 55 -2.64 -15.96 -4.59
CA GLN A 55 -1.79 -14.79 -4.65
C GLN A 55 -0.58 -15.00 -3.73
N VAL A 56 0.61 -14.59 -4.16
CA VAL A 56 1.80 -14.51 -3.31
C VAL A 56 2.06 -13.05 -2.95
N ASN A 57 2.26 -12.79 -1.66
CA ASN A 57 2.54 -11.48 -1.11
C ASN A 57 3.89 -11.54 -0.41
N THR A 58 4.94 -10.99 -1.00
CA THR A 58 6.27 -11.09 -0.43
C THR A 58 6.73 -9.75 0.14
N HIS A 59 7.06 -9.72 1.43
CA HIS A 59 7.72 -8.58 2.05
C HIS A 59 9.11 -8.38 1.41
N ALA A 60 9.33 -7.20 0.86
CA ALA A 60 10.64 -6.78 0.35
C ALA A 60 10.80 -5.27 0.54
N ILE A 61 11.77 -4.88 1.36
CA ILE A 61 12.07 -3.48 1.69
C ILE A 61 13.26 -2.97 0.89
N GLY A 62 14.36 -3.71 0.86
CA GLY A 62 15.59 -3.33 0.17
C GLY A 62 15.48 -3.39 -1.35
N ASP A 63 16.30 -2.62 -2.03
CA ASP A 63 16.34 -2.56 -3.49
C ASP A 63 16.75 -3.89 -4.11
N ARG A 64 17.67 -4.63 -3.49
CA ARG A 64 17.99 -6.00 -3.91
C ARG A 64 16.85 -6.96 -3.64
N ALA A 65 16.20 -6.87 -2.50
CA ALA A 65 15.05 -7.70 -2.17
C ALA A 65 13.92 -7.55 -3.20
N ASN A 66 13.59 -6.32 -3.59
CA ASN A 66 12.60 -6.03 -4.61
C ASN A 66 13.02 -6.64 -5.97
N ARG A 67 14.27 -6.49 -6.39
CA ARG A 67 14.79 -7.08 -7.64
C ARG A 67 14.65 -8.59 -7.65
N GLU A 68 15.15 -9.26 -6.62
CA GLU A 68 15.15 -10.73 -6.54
C GLU A 68 13.71 -11.31 -6.53
N ILE A 69 12.75 -10.60 -5.92
CA ILE A 69 11.35 -11.02 -5.95
C ILE A 69 10.70 -10.78 -7.30
N LEU A 70 11.00 -9.67 -7.98
CA LEU A 70 10.54 -9.44 -9.35
C LEU A 70 11.11 -10.51 -10.31
N ASP A 71 12.41 -10.82 -10.20
CA ASP A 71 13.07 -11.88 -10.98
C ASP A 71 12.43 -13.26 -10.72
N LEU A 72 12.11 -13.54 -9.45
CA LEU A 72 11.45 -14.79 -9.06
C LEU A 72 10.04 -14.89 -9.65
N TYR A 73 9.24 -13.83 -9.55
CA TYR A 73 7.87 -13.83 -10.05
C TYR A 73 7.85 -14.03 -11.56
N GLU A 74 8.64 -13.26 -12.30
CA GLU A 74 8.78 -13.35 -13.75
C GLU A 74 9.21 -14.77 -14.18
N ARG A 75 10.26 -15.32 -13.57
CA ARG A 75 10.75 -16.68 -13.87
C ARG A 75 9.68 -17.75 -13.61
N VAL A 76 9.00 -17.72 -12.46
CA VAL A 76 7.96 -18.71 -12.13
C VAL A 76 6.79 -18.63 -13.13
N TRP A 77 6.37 -17.44 -13.54
CA TRP A 77 5.32 -17.29 -14.53
C TRP A 77 5.73 -17.78 -15.90
N GLU A 78 6.95 -17.50 -16.33
CA GLU A 78 7.51 -18.05 -17.60
C GLU A 78 7.59 -19.57 -17.58
N GLU A 79 8.16 -20.17 -16.54
CA GLU A 79 8.30 -21.62 -16.40
C GLU A 79 6.96 -22.36 -16.30
N GLN A 80 5.96 -21.76 -15.69
CA GLN A 80 4.61 -22.33 -15.58
C GLN A 80 3.73 -21.95 -16.79
N ALA A 81 4.24 -21.13 -17.73
CA ALA A 81 3.52 -20.62 -18.91
C ALA A 81 2.19 -19.94 -18.54
N VAL A 82 2.18 -19.09 -17.51
CA VAL A 82 1.01 -18.33 -17.04
C VAL A 82 1.24 -16.83 -17.23
N ASP A 83 0.14 -16.11 -17.42
CA ASP A 83 0.13 -14.66 -17.31
C ASP A 83 0.10 -14.28 -15.81
N GLY A 84 1.02 -13.42 -15.40
CA GLY A 84 1.15 -12.99 -14.01
C GLY A 84 0.12 -11.93 -13.59
N GLU A 85 -0.32 -11.07 -14.53
CA GLU A 85 -1.22 -9.96 -14.21
C GLU A 85 -2.51 -10.40 -13.52
N PRO A 86 -3.25 -11.44 -13.98
CA PRO A 86 -4.46 -11.89 -13.29
C PRO A 86 -4.21 -12.51 -11.92
N LEU A 87 -2.99 -12.90 -11.60
CA LEU A 87 -2.62 -13.45 -10.29
C LEU A 87 -2.52 -12.35 -9.22
N ARG A 88 -2.28 -11.10 -9.63
CA ARG A 88 -2.21 -9.91 -8.78
C ARG A 88 -1.24 -10.08 -7.62
N TRP A 89 -0.10 -10.71 -7.88
CA TRP A 89 0.90 -10.89 -6.84
C TRP A 89 1.46 -9.56 -6.39
N ARG A 90 1.87 -9.49 -5.12
CA ARG A 90 2.27 -8.23 -4.50
C ARG A 90 3.66 -8.31 -3.91
N ILE A 91 4.33 -7.17 -3.92
CA ILE A 91 5.45 -6.89 -3.03
C ILE A 91 4.94 -5.99 -1.91
N GLU A 92 4.99 -6.50 -0.68
CA GLU A 92 4.63 -5.77 0.53
C GLU A 92 5.79 -4.87 0.93
N HIS A 93 5.50 -3.66 1.25
CA HIS A 93 6.36 -2.51 1.51
C HIS A 93 6.91 -1.87 0.25
N ALA A 94 7.66 -2.57 -0.62
CA ALA A 94 8.24 -2.01 -1.85
C ALA A 94 8.87 -0.62 -1.61
N GLN A 95 9.66 -0.49 -0.51
CA GLN A 95 10.08 0.81 0.02
C GLN A 95 11.22 1.44 -0.76
N HIS A 96 12.26 0.64 -1.04
CA HIS A 96 13.45 1.08 -1.76
C HIS A 96 13.56 0.25 -3.03
N ILE A 97 13.42 0.90 -4.18
CA ILE A 97 13.38 0.24 -5.48
C ILE A 97 14.44 0.88 -6.37
N ASP A 98 15.33 0.05 -6.91
CA ASP A 98 16.29 0.53 -7.91
C ASP A 98 15.53 1.10 -9.13
N PRO A 99 15.93 2.26 -9.68
CA PRO A 99 15.25 2.86 -10.83
C PRO A 99 15.11 1.93 -12.05
N LEU A 100 15.98 0.94 -12.22
CA LEU A 100 15.89 -0.06 -13.29
C LEU A 100 14.76 -1.07 -13.05
N ASP A 101 14.32 -1.25 -11.80
CA ASP A 101 13.26 -2.19 -11.46
C ASP A 101 11.87 -1.54 -11.38
N VAL A 102 11.80 -0.21 -11.25
CA VAL A 102 10.52 0.53 -11.20
C VAL A 102 9.61 0.20 -12.39
N PRO A 103 10.06 0.20 -13.66
CA PRO A 103 9.20 -0.13 -14.80
C PRO A 103 8.61 -1.54 -14.73
N ARG A 104 9.32 -2.49 -14.13
CA ARG A 104 8.92 -3.90 -14.07
C ARG A 104 7.64 -4.13 -13.26
N PHE A 105 7.33 -3.25 -12.29
CA PHE A 105 6.05 -3.33 -11.56
C PHE A 105 4.87 -3.18 -12.50
N GLY A 106 4.90 -2.18 -13.40
CA GLY A 106 3.87 -1.98 -14.41
C GLY A 106 3.88 -3.07 -15.49
N GLU A 107 5.05 -3.43 -15.99
CA GLU A 107 5.23 -4.44 -17.07
C GLU A 107 4.76 -5.83 -16.64
N LEU A 108 5.03 -6.22 -15.40
CA LEU A 108 4.67 -7.52 -14.84
C LEU A 108 3.30 -7.53 -14.15
N GLY A 109 2.66 -6.37 -13.95
CA GLY A 109 1.41 -6.25 -13.20
C GLY A 109 1.56 -6.57 -11.71
N VAL A 110 2.77 -6.43 -11.14
CA VAL A 110 3.04 -6.63 -9.71
C VAL A 110 2.52 -5.44 -8.92
N ILE A 111 1.72 -5.70 -7.90
CA ILE A 111 1.14 -4.65 -7.05
C ILE A 111 2.17 -4.24 -5.99
N ALA A 112 2.43 -2.93 -5.86
CA ALA A 112 3.20 -2.36 -4.76
C ALA A 112 2.27 -2.07 -3.57
N ALA A 113 2.32 -2.89 -2.51
CA ALA A 113 1.49 -2.73 -1.32
C ALA A 113 2.28 -1.94 -0.26
N MET A 114 2.14 -0.62 -0.29
CA MET A 114 2.98 0.33 0.44
C MET A 114 2.27 0.92 1.67
N GLN A 115 3.02 1.69 2.46
CA GLN A 115 2.51 2.43 3.61
C GLN A 115 2.92 3.90 3.46
N GLY A 116 1.91 4.76 3.25
CA GLY A 116 2.17 6.20 3.06
C GLY A 116 2.88 6.83 4.24
N VAL A 117 2.50 6.45 5.45
CA VAL A 117 3.08 6.99 6.69
C VAL A 117 4.57 6.64 6.85
N HIS A 118 5.03 5.47 6.40
CA HIS A 118 6.43 5.08 6.50
C HIS A 118 7.38 6.07 5.82
N ALA A 119 7.01 6.62 4.66
CA ALA A 119 7.85 7.59 3.97
C ALA A 119 8.16 8.83 4.82
N THR A 120 7.22 9.25 5.65
CA THR A 120 7.36 10.46 6.48
C THR A 120 7.88 10.19 7.87
N SER A 121 7.64 9.00 8.44
CA SER A 121 8.22 8.59 9.72
C SER A 121 9.69 8.17 9.57
N ASP A 122 10.03 7.51 8.48
CA ASP A 122 11.38 7.02 8.20
C ASP A 122 12.28 8.08 7.54
N GLY A 123 11.69 8.98 6.74
CA GLY A 123 12.40 10.00 5.96
C GLY A 123 13.55 10.71 6.67
N PRO A 124 13.38 11.13 7.95
CA PRO A 124 14.45 11.84 8.67
C PRO A 124 15.74 11.06 8.88
N TRP A 125 15.72 9.72 8.82
CA TRP A 125 16.88 8.89 9.11
C TRP A 125 17.33 7.98 7.95
N ILE A 126 16.54 7.83 6.88
CA ILE A 126 16.90 7.01 5.71
C ILE A 126 18.24 7.44 5.10
N PRO A 127 18.55 8.74 4.92
CA PRO A 127 19.84 9.15 4.35
C PRO A 127 21.07 8.65 5.13
N ARG A 128 20.90 8.43 6.43
CA ARG A 128 21.98 7.84 7.23
C ARG A 128 22.24 6.38 6.86
N ARG A 129 21.22 5.64 6.39
CA ARG A 129 21.33 4.23 6.00
C ARG A 129 21.79 4.04 4.56
N LEU A 130 21.27 4.88 3.66
CA LEU A 130 21.47 4.72 2.21
C LEU A 130 22.44 5.76 1.60
N GLY A 131 22.71 6.87 2.30
CA GLY A 131 23.30 8.07 1.70
C GLY A 131 22.25 8.88 0.92
N GLU A 132 22.46 10.18 0.75
CA GLU A 132 21.50 11.10 0.12
C GLU A 132 21.12 10.65 -1.30
N ALA A 133 22.09 10.35 -2.15
CA ALA A 133 21.86 10.02 -3.56
C ALA A 133 21.00 8.76 -3.75
N ARG A 134 21.25 7.69 -2.97
CA ARG A 134 20.41 6.48 -3.02
C ARG A 134 19.05 6.73 -2.43
N THR A 135 18.96 7.49 -1.33
CA THR A 135 17.67 7.84 -0.73
C THR A 135 16.77 8.53 -1.75
N GLU A 136 17.29 9.55 -2.43
CA GLU A 136 16.56 10.28 -3.48
C GLU A 136 16.14 9.36 -4.64
N ALA A 137 17.05 8.51 -5.10
CA ALA A 137 16.83 7.67 -6.27
C ALA A 137 15.89 6.48 -6.04
N THR A 138 15.82 5.95 -4.80
CA THR A 138 15.18 4.65 -4.55
C THR A 138 14.01 4.69 -3.59
N SER A 139 13.91 5.72 -2.72
CA SER A 139 13.01 5.63 -1.57
C SER A 139 11.60 6.08 -1.86
N TYR A 140 10.65 5.16 -1.71
CA TYR A 140 9.22 5.42 -1.90
C TYR A 140 8.91 6.10 -3.25
N PRO A 141 9.29 5.52 -4.40
CA PRO A 141 9.18 6.13 -5.71
C PRO A 141 7.75 6.02 -6.27
N TRP A 142 6.77 6.59 -5.55
CA TRP A 142 5.35 6.38 -5.85
C TRP A 142 4.94 7.01 -7.17
N ARG A 143 5.43 8.22 -7.48
CA ARG A 143 5.14 8.87 -8.75
C ARG A 143 5.67 8.05 -9.91
N ASP A 144 6.93 7.62 -9.81
CA ASP A 144 7.56 6.83 -10.85
C ASP A 144 6.83 5.49 -11.06
N LEU A 145 6.41 4.81 -9.97
CA LEU A 145 5.61 3.58 -10.06
C LEU A 145 4.26 3.83 -10.73
N ILE A 146 3.52 4.87 -10.34
CA ILE A 146 2.22 5.21 -10.94
C ILE A 146 2.37 5.49 -12.44
N GLU A 147 3.43 6.17 -12.86
CA GLU A 147 3.69 6.50 -14.26
C GLU A 147 3.98 5.25 -15.12
N THR A 148 4.41 4.15 -14.52
CA THR A 148 4.53 2.86 -15.23
C THR A 148 3.19 2.15 -15.42
N GLY A 149 2.12 2.61 -14.78
CA GLY A 149 0.84 1.93 -14.71
C GLY A 149 0.73 0.91 -13.56
N ALA A 150 1.74 0.82 -12.69
CA ALA A 150 1.71 -0.06 -11.54
C ALA A 150 0.59 0.34 -10.56
N ILE A 151 -0.07 -0.66 -9.99
CA ILE A 151 -1.09 -0.45 -8.96
C ILE A 151 -0.42 -0.32 -7.60
N ILE A 152 -0.73 0.76 -6.89
CA ILE A 152 -0.31 0.95 -5.50
C ILE A 152 -1.49 0.69 -4.58
N GLY A 153 -1.35 -0.28 -3.66
CA GLY A 153 -2.20 -0.43 -2.49
C GLY A 153 -1.57 0.25 -1.28
N ASN A 154 -2.35 0.78 -0.37
CA ASN A 154 -1.85 1.53 0.77
C ASN A 154 -2.49 1.07 2.09
N GLY A 155 -1.73 1.16 3.18
CA GLY A 155 -2.13 0.81 4.53
C GLY A 155 -1.25 1.48 5.57
N THR A 156 -1.34 1.05 6.84
CA THR A 156 -0.53 1.60 7.94
C THR A 156 0.43 0.57 8.55
N ASP A 157 0.26 -0.72 8.21
CA ASP A 157 1.04 -1.82 8.80
C ASP A 157 0.95 -1.85 10.34
N VAL A 158 -0.26 -1.62 10.88
CA VAL A 158 -0.51 -1.67 12.33
C VAL A 158 -0.08 -3.03 12.92
N PRO A 159 0.69 -3.08 14.02
CA PRO A 159 1.00 -2.01 14.97
C PRO A 159 2.34 -1.29 14.75
N VAL A 160 2.99 -1.45 13.58
CA VAL A 160 4.25 -0.73 13.27
C VAL A 160 4.00 0.77 13.29
N GLU A 161 2.92 1.19 12.62
CA GLU A 161 2.40 2.56 12.73
C GLU A 161 0.98 2.56 13.32
N PRO A 162 0.51 3.71 13.86
CA PRO A 162 -0.87 3.83 14.29
C PRO A 162 -1.88 3.52 13.18
N ILE A 163 -3.03 2.93 13.57
CA ILE A 163 -4.14 2.70 12.64
C ILE A 163 -4.87 4.01 12.31
N ASP A 164 -4.17 4.93 11.66
CA ASP A 164 -4.70 6.24 11.27
C ASP A 164 -4.61 6.41 9.75
N ALA A 165 -5.72 6.10 9.09
CA ALA A 165 -5.81 6.19 7.64
C ALA A 165 -5.73 7.65 7.14
N ILE A 166 -6.18 8.63 7.93
CA ILE A 166 -6.12 10.05 7.54
C ILE A 166 -4.66 10.54 7.59
N ALA A 167 -3.92 10.21 8.65
CA ALA A 167 -2.51 10.55 8.76
C ALA A 167 -1.68 9.90 7.63
N SER A 168 -1.96 8.63 7.32
CA SER A 168 -1.27 7.91 6.25
C SER A 168 -1.64 8.44 4.85
N TYR A 169 -2.92 8.81 4.62
CA TYR A 169 -3.35 9.52 3.42
C TYR A 169 -2.63 10.89 3.28
N TYR A 170 -2.56 11.66 4.37
CA TYR A 170 -1.85 12.94 4.40
C TYR A 170 -0.38 12.76 4.02
N SER A 171 0.29 11.77 4.58
CA SER A 171 1.69 11.44 4.25
C SER A 171 1.87 11.11 2.77
N SER A 172 0.91 10.40 2.16
CA SER A 172 0.96 10.05 0.73
C SER A 172 0.83 11.28 -0.18
N VAL A 173 0.03 12.28 0.22
CA VAL A 173 -0.22 13.50 -0.56
C VAL A 173 0.85 14.56 -0.32
N SER A 174 1.19 14.83 0.94
CA SER A 174 2.05 15.94 1.33
C SER A 174 3.53 15.61 1.41
N ARG A 175 3.84 14.34 1.74
CA ARG A 175 5.18 13.86 2.13
C ARG A 175 5.82 14.67 3.26
N MET A 176 4.97 15.28 4.10
CA MET A 176 5.38 16.14 5.21
C MET A 176 5.87 15.31 6.38
N MET A 177 7.13 15.45 6.73
CA MET A 177 7.73 14.82 7.90
C MET A 177 7.43 15.60 9.19
N ASN A 178 7.61 14.94 10.34
CA ASN A 178 7.38 15.56 11.65
C ASN A 178 8.33 16.74 11.98
N ASN A 179 9.44 16.87 11.24
CA ASN A 179 10.37 18.01 11.36
C ASN A 179 9.94 19.24 10.57
N GLY A 180 8.82 19.18 9.83
CA GLY A 180 8.30 20.26 9.01
C GLY A 180 8.91 20.37 7.61
N GLU A 181 9.73 19.40 7.20
CA GLU A 181 10.30 19.30 5.86
C GLU A 181 9.51 18.25 5.04
N LYS A 182 9.55 18.37 3.72
CA LYS A 182 8.95 17.38 2.81
C LYS A 182 10.01 16.36 2.34
N PHE A 183 9.65 15.09 2.38
CA PHE A 183 10.50 13.99 1.91
C PHE A 183 10.27 13.75 0.41
N TYR A 184 11.15 14.28 -0.44
CA TYR A 184 11.08 14.17 -1.91
C TYR A 184 9.66 14.39 -2.46
N PRO A 185 9.12 15.62 -2.41
CA PRO A 185 7.72 15.90 -2.72
C PRO A 185 7.33 15.63 -4.19
N GLU A 186 8.29 15.51 -5.10
CA GLU A 186 8.08 15.09 -6.49
C GLU A 186 7.51 13.67 -6.60
N GLN A 187 7.72 12.84 -5.58
CA GLN A 187 7.17 11.48 -5.48
C GLN A 187 5.78 11.44 -4.81
N SER A 188 5.15 12.59 -4.53
CA SER A 188 3.81 12.65 -3.94
C SER A 188 2.75 12.06 -4.86
N MET A 189 1.71 11.47 -4.26
CA MET A 189 0.47 11.13 -4.95
C MET A 189 -0.43 12.36 -5.09
N THR A 190 -1.24 12.42 -6.14
CA THR A 190 -2.42 13.28 -6.13
C THR A 190 -3.41 12.81 -5.08
N ARG A 191 -4.38 13.65 -4.73
CA ARG A 191 -5.41 13.31 -3.74
C ARG A 191 -6.28 12.13 -4.20
N GLU A 192 -6.59 12.09 -5.48
CA GLU A 192 -7.35 11.02 -6.10
C GLU A 192 -6.57 9.70 -6.12
N GLU A 193 -5.28 9.73 -6.48
CA GLU A 193 -4.41 8.55 -6.45
C GLU A 193 -4.24 8.02 -5.03
N ALA A 194 -4.02 8.90 -4.05
CA ALA A 194 -3.93 8.52 -2.65
C ALA A 194 -5.26 7.90 -2.17
N LEU A 195 -6.42 8.51 -2.50
CA LEU A 195 -7.73 7.93 -2.15
C LEU A 195 -7.95 6.57 -2.82
N ALA A 196 -7.62 6.43 -4.10
CA ALA A 196 -7.72 5.17 -4.82
C ALA A 196 -6.86 4.07 -4.19
N SER A 197 -5.64 4.41 -3.72
CA SER A 197 -4.74 3.44 -3.09
C SER A 197 -5.28 2.87 -1.78
N TYR A 198 -6.13 3.61 -1.05
CA TYR A 198 -6.81 3.13 0.17
C TYR A 198 -8.15 2.46 -0.10
N THR A 199 -8.69 2.53 -1.30
CA THR A 199 -10.04 2.06 -1.63
C THR A 199 -10.06 1.07 -2.79
N VAL A 200 -10.23 1.55 -4.02
CA VAL A 200 -10.43 0.69 -5.20
C VAL A 200 -9.22 -0.18 -5.52
N ASN A 201 -8.00 0.32 -5.33
CA ASN A 201 -6.80 -0.45 -5.58
C ASN A 201 -6.64 -1.60 -4.56
N ASN A 202 -6.97 -1.36 -3.29
CA ASN A 202 -6.99 -2.41 -2.28
C ASN A 202 -8.10 -3.44 -2.53
N ALA A 203 -9.27 -3.00 -3.00
CA ALA A 203 -10.34 -3.92 -3.40
C ALA A 203 -9.89 -4.80 -4.57
N TYR A 204 -9.21 -4.22 -5.57
CA TYR A 204 -8.62 -4.95 -6.69
C TYR A 204 -7.56 -5.94 -6.21
N ALA A 205 -6.63 -5.50 -5.34
CA ALA A 205 -5.59 -6.37 -4.78
C ALA A 205 -6.16 -7.56 -3.99
N ALA A 206 -7.37 -7.40 -3.42
CA ALA A 206 -8.10 -8.45 -2.70
C ALA A 206 -9.04 -9.29 -3.58
N PHE A 207 -9.16 -9.00 -4.88
CA PHE A 207 -10.14 -9.60 -5.80
C PHE A 207 -11.59 -9.33 -5.39
N GLU A 208 -11.86 -8.17 -4.84
CA GLU A 208 -13.18 -7.78 -4.32
C GLU A 208 -13.72 -6.49 -4.96
N GLU A 209 -13.11 -6.03 -6.04
CA GLU A 209 -13.49 -4.82 -6.77
C GLU A 209 -14.90 -4.86 -7.34
N GLU A 210 -15.44 -6.06 -7.59
CA GLU A 210 -16.83 -6.22 -8.06
C GLU A 210 -17.86 -5.97 -6.95
N VAL A 211 -17.46 -6.07 -5.67
CA VAL A 211 -18.36 -5.99 -4.53
C VAL A 211 -18.08 -4.82 -3.59
N LYS A 212 -16.92 -4.18 -3.66
CA LYS A 212 -16.54 -3.02 -2.83
C LYS A 212 -15.49 -2.13 -3.49
N GLY A 213 -14.98 -1.14 -2.78
CA GLY A 213 -13.95 -0.20 -3.24
C GLY A 213 -14.50 1.07 -3.89
N THR A 214 -15.77 1.07 -4.34
CA THR A 214 -16.46 2.24 -4.90
C THR A 214 -17.91 2.27 -4.43
N LEU A 215 -18.53 3.47 -4.44
CA LEU A 215 -19.96 3.68 -4.13
C LEU A 215 -20.84 3.52 -5.38
N THR A 216 -20.63 2.45 -6.14
CA THR A 216 -21.43 2.14 -7.34
C THR A 216 -22.62 1.26 -6.96
N PRO A 217 -23.82 1.49 -7.53
CA PRO A 217 -24.98 0.64 -7.28
C PRO A 217 -24.70 -0.84 -7.56
N GLY A 218 -25.11 -1.70 -6.63
CA GLY A 218 -24.86 -3.15 -6.68
C GLY A 218 -23.68 -3.63 -5.84
N LYS A 219 -22.81 -2.72 -5.36
CA LYS A 219 -21.75 -3.03 -4.39
C LYS A 219 -22.22 -2.88 -2.95
N TYR A 220 -21.44 -3.40 -2.00
CA TYR A 220 -21.68 -3.16 -0.58
C TYR A 220 -21.64 -1.66 -0.27
N ALA A 221 -22.54 -1.23 0.61
CA ALA A 221 -22.55 0.12 1.15
C ALA A 221 -21.49 0.22 2.29
N ASP A 222 -20.22 0.05 1.93
CA ASP A 222 -19.05 0.24 2.79
C ASP A 222 -18.52 1.65 2.55
N PHE A 223 -18.75 2.57 3.48
CA PHE A 223 -18.30 3.95 3.34
C PHE A 223 -18.11 4.65 4.67
N VAL A 224 -17.32 5.72 4.63
CA VAL A 224 -17.12 6.64 5.75
C VAL A 224 -17.68 8.01 5.41
N VAL A 225 -18.20 8.71 6.42
CA VAL A 225 -18.54 10.13 6.36
C VAL A 225 -17.45 10.88 7.09
N LEU A 226 -16.82 11.82 6.41
CA LEU A 226 -15.72 12.62 6.94
C LEU A 226 -16.20 14.06 7.22
N SER A 227 -15.58 14.73 8.20
CA SER A 227 -15.90 16.12 8.56
C SER A 227 -15.50 17.13 7.47
N GLN A 228 -14.61 16.73 6.55
CA GLN A 228 -14.11 17.57 5.47
C GLN A 228 -13.96 16.76 4.18
N ASN A 229 -13.94 17.48 3.04
CA ASN A 229 -13.67 16.87 1.74
C ASN A 229 -12.15 16.79 1.52
N LEU A 230 -11.58 15.59 1.63
CA LEU A 230 -10.13 15.34 1.46
C LEU A 230 -9.60 15.78 0.08
N LEU A 231 -10.47 15.83 -0.95
CA LEU A 231 -10.06 16.20 -2.30
C LEU A 231 -9.91 17.72 -2.47
N THR A 232 -10.50 18.53 -1.59
CA THR A 232 -10.57 19.99 -1.78
C THR A 232 -10.14 20.82 -0.58
N VAL A 233 -10.06 20.24 0.62
CA VAL A 233 -9.60 20.94 1.82
C VAL A 233 -8.14 21.38 1.65
N GLU A 234 -7.74 22.48 2.30
CA GLU A 234 -6.33 22.91 2.31
C GLU A 234 -5.43 21.77 2.81
N GLU A 235 -4.25 21.58 2.18
CA GLU A 235 -3.36 20.43 2.47
C GLU A 235 -3.02 20.34 3.97
N ALA A 236 -2.74 21.47 4.60
CA ALA A 236 -2.40 21.53 6.03
C ALA A 236 -3.57 21.16 6.97
N GLU A 237 -4.81 21.19 6.47
CA GLU A 237 -6.02 20.86 7.24
C GLU A 237 -6.42 19.38 7.08
N ILE A 238 -5.81 18.64 6.16
CA ILE A 238 -6.11 17.19 6.02
C ILE A 238 -5.99 16.44 7.34
N PRO A 239 -4.93 16.63 8.18
CA PRO A 239 -4.80 15.93 9.46
C PRO A 239 -5.92 16.24 10.47
N ASN A 240 -6.64 17.35 10.29
CA ASN A 240 -7.76 17.76 11.13
C ASN A 240 -9.11 17.16 10.68
N THR A 241 -9.08 16.19 9.78
CA THR A 241 -10.28 15.49 9.31
C THR A 241 -10.70 14.41 10.28
N ASP A 242 -11.91 14.52 10.79
CA ASP A 242 -12.51 13.51 11.65
C ASP A 242 -13.37 12.50 10.84
N VAL A 243 -13.42 11.26 11.29
CA VAL A 243 -14.41 10.29 10.85
C VAL A 243 -15.68 10.51 11.64
N GLU A 244 -16.73 10.99 10.98
CA GLU A 244 -18.03 11.24 11.60
C GLU A 244 -18.85 9.96 11.72
N MET A 245 -18.86 9.12 10.67
CA MET A 245 -19.58 7.86 10.66
C MET A 245 -18.84 6.82 9.81
N THR A 246 -19.01 5.54 10.17
CA THR A 246 -18.55 4.40 9.37
C THR A 246 -19.69 3.41 9.15
N PHE A 247 -19.91 3.06 7.90
CA PHE A 247 -20.90 2.07 7.49
C PHE A 247 -20.21 0.85 6.88
N VAL A 248 -20.69 -0.35 7.24
CA VAL A 248 -20.27 -1.62 6.66
C VAL A 248 -21.52 -2.40 6.25
N ALA A 249 -21.61 -2.76 4.99
CA ALA A 249 -22.79 -3.40 4.39
C ALA A 249 -24.09 -2.62 4.66
N GLY A 250 -24.01 -1.29 4.66
CA GLY A 250 -25.13 -0.39 4.96
C GLY A 250 -25.52 -0.28 6.43
N GLU A 251 -24.81 -0.97 7.33
CA GLU A 251 -25.04 -0.85 8.77
C GLU A 251 -24.07 0.16 9.38
N LEU A 252 -24.60 1.09 10.20
CA LEU A 252 -23.79 2.00 11.00
C LEU A 252 -22.96 1.20 12.02
N LYS A 253 -21.65 1.29 11.93
CA LYS A 253 -20.70 0.62 12.84
C LYS A 253 -20.04 1.59 13.81
N TYR A 254 -19.89 2.84 13.41
CA TYR A 254 -19.31 3.90 14.23
C TYR A 254 -20.04 5.22 13.95
N SER A 255 -20.29 5.99 15.01
CA SER A 255 -20.71 7.39 14.94
C SER A 255 -19.92 8.17 16.01
N ARG A 256 -19.39 9.32 15.62
CA ARG A 256 -18.75 10.25 16.53
C ARG A 256 -19.75 10.88 17.50
N ASP A 257 -21.01 11.05 17.07
CA ASP A 257 -22.11 11.49 17.90
C ASP A 257 -22.85 10.26 18.44
N ASP A 258 -22.64 9.94 19.72
CA ASP A 258 -23.26 8.82 20.44
C ASP A 258 -24.80 8.92 20.49
N SER A 259 -25.38 10.10 20.19
CA SER A 259 -26.85 10.30 20.12
C SER A 259 -27.46 9.71 18.85
N VAL A 260 -26.69 9.41 17.81
CA VAL A 260 -27.16 8.80 16.57
C VAL A 260 -27.25 7.29 16.75
N ALA A 261 -28.35 6.81 17.32
CA ALA A 261 -28.59 5.38 17.45
C ALA A 261 -28.87 4.73 16.08
N ALA A 262 -28.40 3.50 15.89
CA ALA A 262 -28.57 2.69 14.66
C ALA A 262 -30.06 2.56 14.19
N GLY A 263 -31.02 2.95 15.04
CA GLY A 263 -32.45 2.97 14.74
C GLY A 263 -32.93 4.20 13.94
N ASP A 264 -32.24 5.33 14.04
CA ASP A 264 -32.70 6.58 13.42
C ASP A 264 -32.45 6.63 11.91
N LEU A 265 -31.42 5.91 11.44
CA LEU A 265 -31.11 5.80 10.00
C LEU A 265 -32.12 4.94 9.22
N LYS A 266 -32.81 3.98 9.86
CA LYS A 266 -33.91 3.25 9.24
C LYS A 266 -35.09 4.15 8.93
N ARG A 267 -35.26 5.24 9.67
CA ARG A 267 -36.27 6.26 9.39
C ARG A 267 -35.97 7.11 8.17
N LEU A 268 -34.67 7.44 7.93
CA LEU A 268 -34.25 8.22 6.76
C LEU A 268 -34.36 7.40 5.46
N ALA A 269 -34.00 6.11 5.51
CA ALA A 269 -34.15 5.20 4.37
C ALA A 269 -35.64 4.98 3.98
N SER A 270 -36.56 4.94 4.96
CA SER A 270 -37.99 4.76 4.70
C SER A 270 -38.70 6.01 4.12
N VAL A 271 -38.08 7.19 4.21
CA VAL A 271 -38.60 8.42 3.60
C VAL A 271 -38.26 8.52 2.13
N ALA A 272 -37.11 7.95 1.71
CA ALA A 272 -36.69 7.93 0.30
C ALA A 272 -37.51 6.97 -0.58
N ASP A 273 -38.13 5.94 0.01
CA ASP A 273 -38.99 4.97 -0.71
C ASP A 273 -40.42 5.45 -0.94
N HIS A 274 -40.80 6.64 -0.47
CA HIS A 274 -42.18 7.17 -0.60
C HIS A 274 -42.32 8.29 -1.64
N ASP A 275 -41.26 8.69 -2.32
CA ASP A 275 -41.27 9.75 -3.35
C ASP A 275 -40.93 9.23 -4.78
N HIS A 276 -41.30 7.98 -5.08
CA HIS A 276 -41.31 7.45 -6.45
C HIS A 276 -42.63 6.82 -6.83
#